data_f7a6b2953b23f23083e4dec966ad2e4d
#
_entry.id   f7a6b2953b23f23083e4dec966ad2e4d
#
_cell.length_a   1.000
_cell.length_b   1.000
_cell.length_c   1.000
_cell.angle_alpha   90.00
_cell.angle_beta   90.00
_cell.angle_gamma   90.00
#
_symmetry.space_group_name_H-M   'P 1'
#
loop_
_entity.id
_entity.type
_entity.pdbx_description
1 polymer ?
#
loop_
_entity_poly.entity_id
_entity_poly.type
_entity_poly.pdbx_seq_one_letter_code
_entity_poly.pdbx_strand_id
1 'polypeptide(L)'
;MISVREAPPEHYSWIAERAHLVIGSDFRAIEALDESGRILGMVGYDGWCPGSVAMHVALDNRGAARRLLQPAFGVPFIELKIPIIKGLVLSNNPRAIALDKHLGFKEVARLADWWGPGIDIILFEMRREDCRWIPSVPLRKAG
;
A
#
# COMPACT_ATOMS: atom_id res chain seq x y z
N MET A 1 12.71 3.01 19.34
CA MET A 1 11.36 2.43 19.17
C MET A 1 10.69 3.06 17.95
N ILE A 2 10.05 2.26 17.12
CA ILE A 2 9.34 2.73 15.92
C ILE A 2 7.87 2.92 16.26
N SER A 3 7.33 4.09 15.96
CA SER A 3 5.90 4.39 16.11
C SER A 3 5.24 4.52 14.75
N VAL A 4 3.96 4.16 14.66
CA VAL A 4 3.14 4.26 13.45
C VAL A 4 1.97 5.20 13.70
N ARG A 5 1.72 6.09 12.77
CA ARG A 5 0.63 7.06 12.85
C ARG A 5 0.13 7.44 11.48
N GLU A 6 -1.00 8.13 11.42
CA GLU A 6 -1.42 8.79 10.18
C GLU A 6 -0.40 9.88 9.82
N ALA A 7 0.01 9.90 8.55
CA ALA A 7 0.96 10.91 8.08
C ALA A 7 0.24 12.23 7.81
N PRO A 8 0.79 13.37 8.27
CA PRO A 8 0.26 14.67 7.89
C PRO A 8 0.56 14.95 6.41
N PRO A 9 -0.28 15.76 5.71
CA PRO A 9 -0.08 16.03 4.28
C PRO A 9 1.27 16.58 3.91
N GLU A 10 1.91 17.36 4.77
CA GLU A 10 3.25 17.91 4.55
C GLU A 10 4.34 16.83 4.46
N HIS A 11 4.04 15.59 4.88
CA HIS A 11 4.98 14.46 4.77
C HIS A 11 4.78 13.65 3.48
N TYR A 12 3.74 13.91 2.69
CA TYR A 12 3.45 13.10 1.52
C TYR A 12 4.55 13.16 0.45
N SER A 13 5.34 14.24 0.40
CA SER A 13 6.48 14.33 -0.51
C SER A 13 7.50 13.22 -0.29
N TRP A 14 7.60 12.70 0.93
CA TRP A 14 8.53 11.63 1.27
C TRP A 14 8.27 10.36 0.44
N ILE A 15 7.00 9.91 0.36
CA ILE A 15 6.65 8.75 -0.44
C ILE A 15 6.56 9.09 -1.92
N ALA A 16 6.10 10.30 -2.27
CA ALA A 16 6.00 10.73 -3.67
C ALA A 16 7.34 10.65 -4.38
N GLU A 17 8.42 11.09 -3.74
CA GLU A 17 9.76 11.03 -4.29
C GLU A 17 10.26 9.59 -4.46
N ARG A 18 9.99 8.71 -3.51
CA ARG A 18 10.47 7.32 -3.50
C ARG A 18 9.68 6.41 -4.43
N ALA A 19 8.39 6.62 -4.53
CA ALA A 19 7.48 5.78 -5.32
C ALA A 19 7.06 6.44 -6.64
N HIS A 20 7.60 7.61 -6.96
CA HIS A 20 7.30 8.36 -8.19
C HIS A 20 5.81 8.64 -8.36
N LEU A 21 5.18 9.15 -7.29
CA LEU A 21 3.75 9.42 -7.26
C LEU A 21 3.45 10.91 -7.51
N VAL A 22 2.32 11.15 -8.12
CA VAL A 22 1.67 12.47 -8.12
C VAL A 22 0.61 12.44 -7.03
N ILE A 23 0.73 13.33 -6.04
CA ILE A 23 -0.19 13.36 -4.90
C ILE A 23 -1.44 14.15 -5.27
N GLY A 24 -2.56 13.47 -5.33
CA GLY A 24 -3.88 14.08 -5.55
C GLY A 24 -4.57 14.46 -4.24
N SER A 25 -5.73 15.07 -4.36
CA SER A 25 -6.51 15.51 -3.19
C SER A 25 -7.10 14.35 -2.38
N ASP A 26 -7.18 13.15 -2.96
CA ASP A 26 -7.68 11.94 -2.31
C ASP A 26 -6.61 11.13 -1.59
N PHE A 27 -5.34 11.54 -1.63
CA PHE A 27 -4.23 10.80 -1.04
C PHE A 27 -4.27 10.84 0.48
N ARG A 28 -4.10 9.68 1.10
CA ARG A 28 -3.90 9.53 2.55
C ARG A 28 -2.78 8.55 2.80
N ALA A 29 -2.12 8.66 3.94
CA ALA A 29 -0.99 7.79 4.26
C ALA A 29 -0.85 7.53 5.75
N ILE A 30 -0.19 6.42 6.07
CA ILE A 30 0.34 6.13 7.41
C ILE A 30 1.86 6.10 7.32
N GLU A 31 2.53 6.46 8.40
CA GLU A 31 3.97 6.54 8.44
C GLU A 31 4.55 5.86 9.67
N ALA A 32 5.77 5.33 9.52
CA ALA A 32 6.56 4.79 10.63
C ALA A 32 7.71 5.75 10.91
N LEU A 33 7.86 6.13 12.17
CA LEU A 33 8.85 7.10 12.62
C LEU A 33 9.78 6.48 13.66
N ASP A 34 11.05 6.91 13.66
CA ASP A 34 11.94 6.60 14.78
C ASP A 34 11.73 7.59 15.95
N GLU A 35 12.53 7.44 16.99
CA GLU A 35 12.44 8.29 18.20
C GLU A 35 12.72 9.76 17.94
N SER A 36 13.49 10.07 16.90
CA SER A 36 13.82 11.45 16.53
C SER A 36 12.77 12.10 15.62
N GLY A 37 11.75 11.33 15.20
CA GLY A 37 10.75 11.80 14.27
C GLY A 37 11.13 11.63 12.80
N ARG A 38 12.20 10.91 12.51
CA ARG A 38 12.60 10.61 11.12
C ARG A 38 11.66 9.56 10.54
N ILE A 39 11.22 9.79 9.31
CA ILE A 39 10.36 8.85 8.59
C ILE A 39 11.21 7.67 8.10
N LEU A 40 10.80 6.45 8.46
CA LEU A 40 11.45 5.20 8.08
C LEU A 40 10.68 4.42 7.03
N GLY A 41 9.41 4.71 6.87
CA GLY A 41 8.54 4.06 5.91
C GLY A 41 7.18 4.74 5.86
N MET A 42 6.51 4.57 4.73
CA MET A 42 5.18 5.14 4.53
C MET A 42 4.35 4.24 3.61
N VAL A 43 3.08 4.13 3.92
CA VAL A 43 2.10 3.45 3.07
C VAL A 43 1.04 4.48 2.69
N GLY A 44 0.87 4.69 1.39
CA GLY A 44 -0.07 5.65 0.86
C GLY A 44 -1.24 4.99 0.15
N TYR A 45 -2.36 5.69 0.14
CA TYR A 45 -3.61 5.23 -0.46
C TYR A 45 -4.21 6.31 -1.33
N ASP A 46 -4.66 5.96 -2.51
CA ASP A 46 -5.41 6.83 -3.40
C ASP A 46 -6.32 6.01 -4.33
N GLY A 47 -6.97 6.68 -5.27
CA GLY A 47 -7.88 5.99 -6.17
C GLY A 47 -9.03 5.30 -5.43
N TRP A 48 -9.58 5.97 -4.42
CA TRP A 48 -10.67 5.45 -3.60
C TRP A 48 -11.93 5.24 -4.41
N CYS A 49 -12.40 3.98 -4.42
CA CYS A 49 -13.69 3.58 -4.98
C CYS A 49 -14.48 2.85 -3.89
N PRO A 50 -15.79 2.69 -4.02
CA PRO A 50 -16.53 1.86 -3.05
C PRO A 50 -16.00 0.42 -2.94
N GLY A 51 -15.46 -0.12 -4.05
CA GLY A 51 -14.97 -1.50 -4.11
C GLY A 51 -13.47 -1.68 -3.99
N SER A 52 -12.67 -0.62 -4.06
CA SER A 52 -11.21 -0.79 -4.08
C SER A 52 -10.46 0.50 -3.74
N VAL A 53 -9.20 0.33 -3.35
CA VAL A 53 -8.26 1.43 -3.14
C VAL A 53 -6.88 1.02 -3.65
N ALA A 54 -6.12 1.94 -4.22
CA ALA A 54 -4.73 1.71 -4.59
C ALA A 54 -3.83 1.92 -3.37
N MET A 55 -2.82 1.06 -3.20
CA MET A 55 -1.85 1.13 -2.12
C MET A 55 -0.45 1.30 -2.70
N HIS A 56 0.32 2.20 -2.09
CA HIS A 56 1.71 2.49 -2.42
C HIS A 56 2.57 2.33 -1.19
N VAL A 57 3.77 1.77 -1.35
CA VAL A 57 4.67 1.48 -0.23
C VAL A 57 6.06 2.00 -0.53
N ALA A 58 6.67 2.67 0.44
CA ALA A 58 8.08 3.03 0.41
C ALA A 58 8.69 2.77 1.78
N LEU A 59 9.83 2.08 1.82
CA LEU A 59 10.46 1.60 3.05
C LEU A 59 11.97 1.88 3.00
N ASP A 60 12.48 2.57 4.01
CA ASP A 60 13.92 2.76 4.22
C ASP A 60 14.47 1.83 5.33
N ASN A 61 13.61 1.06 6.00
CA ASN A 61 13.99 0.29 7.19
C ASN A 61 13.14 -0.96 7.34
N ARG A 62 13.77 -2.11 7.61
CA ARG A 62 13.06 -3.40 7.79
C ARG A 62 12.14 -3.40 9.01
N GLY A 63 12.55 -2.73 10.09
CA GLY A 63 11.71 -2.61 11.28
C GLY A 63 10.44 -1.83 11.00
N ALA A 64 10.53 -0.81 10.14
CA ALA A 64 9.36 -0.07 9.69
C ALA A 64 8.39 -0.97 8.90
N ALA A 65 8.91 -1.84 8.04
CA ALA A 65 8.09 -2.80 7.29
C ALA A 65 7.25 -3.66 8.23
N ARG A 66 7.87 -4.23 9.26
CA ARG A 66 7.17 -5.07 10.24
C ARG A 66 6.08 -4.31 10.99
N ARG A 67 6.35 -3.06 11.36
CA ARG A 67 5.40 -2.24 12.11
C ARG A 67 4.26 -1.74 11.25
N LEU A 68 4.49 -1.54 9.95
CA LEU A 68 3.49 -1.05 9.02
C LEU A 68 2.58 -2.14 8.46
N LEU A 69 3.01 -3.39 8.46
CA LEU A 69 2.29 -4.49 7.79
C LEU A 69 0.83 -4.61 8.21
N GLN A 70 0.57 -4.73 9.51
CA GLN A 70 -0.79 -4.90 10.00
C GLN A 70 -1.66 -3.66 9.77
N PRO A 71 -1.23 -2.43 10.13
CA PRO A 71 -2.03 -1.25 9.84
C PRO A 71 -2.16 -0.94 8.35
N ALA A 72 -1.17 -1.30 7.53
CA ALA A 72 -1.25 -1.09 6.08
C ALA A 72 -2.48 -1.76 5.46
N PHE A 73 -2.78 -2.96 5.89
CA PHE A 73 -3.95 -3.72 5.44
C PHE A 73 -5.17 -3.47 6.32
N GLY A 74 -4.96 -3.21 7.60
CA GLY A 74 -6.02 -2.94 8.56
C GLY A 74 -6.83 -1.69 8.26
N VAL A 75 -6.17 -0.61 7.83
CA VAL A 75 -6.86 0.65 7.50
C VAL A 75 -7.90 0.44 6.38
N PRO A 76 -7.53 -0.05 5.19
CA PRO A 76 -8.55 -0.24 4.16
C PRO A 76 -9.52 -1.38 4.44
N PHE A 77 -9.04 -2.53 4.89
CA PHE A 77 -9.90 -3.72 5.02
C PHE A 77 -10.79 -3.71 6.25
N ILE A 78 -10.28 -3.24 7.38
CA ILE A 78 -10.99 -3.31 8.67
C ILE A 78 -11.68 -1.99 9.00
N GLU A 79 -10.92 -0.88 9.00
CA GLU A 79 -11.47 0.41 9.42
C GLU A 79 -12.44 0.98 8.38
N LEU A 80 -12.05 0.93 7.11
CA LEU A 80 -12.81 1.54 6.02
C LEU A 80 -13.66 0.53 5.24
N LYS A 81 -13.53 -0.75 5.54
CA LYS A 81 -14.33 -1.84 4.94
C LYS A 81 -14.29 -1.86 3.42
N ILE A 82 -13.14 -1.53 2.84
CA ILE A 82 -12.89 -1.62 1.41
C ILE A 82 -12.56 -3.07 1.10
N PRO A 83 -13.25 -3.72 0.14
CA PRO A 83 -13.06 -5.15 -0.11
C PRO A 83 -11.81 -5.54 -0.88
N ILE A 84 -11.22 -4.61 -1.66
CA ILE A 84 -10.09 -4.91 -2.54
C ILE A 84 -9.03 -3.82 -2.42
N ILE A 85 -7.76 -4.23 -2.27
CA ILE A 85 -6.59 -3.37 -2.44
C ILE A 85 -5.94 -3.71 -3.78
N LYS A 86 -5.67 -2.69 -4.58
CA LYS A 86 -5.00 -2.82 -5.88
C LYS A 86 -3.61 -2.17 -5.83
N GLY A 87 -2.67 -2.71 -6.58
CA GLY A 87 -1.34 -2.16 -6.73
C GLY A 87 -0.95 -2.12 -8.19
N LEU A 88 -0.29 -1.05 -8.61
CA LEU A 88 0.25 -0.89 -9.95
C LEU A 88 1.77 -0.94 -9.86
N VAL A 89 2.40 -1.86 -10.59
CA VAL A 89 3.84 -2.07 -10.56
C VAL A 89 4.37 -2.09 -11.97
N LEU A 90 5.54 -1.46 -12.18
CA LEU A 90 6.20 -1.49 -13.48
C LEU A 90 6.89 -2.83 -13.69
N SER A 91 6.81 -3.36 -14.91
CA SER A 91 7.40 -4.65 -15.26
C SER A 91 8.92 -4.69 -15.11
N ASN A 92 9.59 -3.54 -15.14
CA ASN A 92 11.03 -3.42 -14.93
C ASN A 92 11.44 -3.20 -13.47
N ASN A 93 10.51 -3.40 -12.52
CA ASN A 93 10.79 -3.28 -11.09
C ASN A 93 10.64 -4.64 -10.39
N PRO A 94 11.66 -5.52 -10.49
CA PRO A 94 11.56 -6.87 -9.93
C PRO A 94 11.42 -6.90 -8.41
N ARG A 95 11.97 -5.90 -7.70
CA ARG A 95 11.86 -5.83 -6.24
C ARG A 95 10.42 -5.57 -5.80
N ALA A 96 9.72 -4.66 -6.46
CA ALA A 96 8.32 -4.38 -6.16
C ALA A 96 7.41 -5.56 -6.52
N ILE A 97 7.68 -6.23 -7.66
CA ILE A 97 6.96 -7.43 -8.06
C ILE A 97 7.12 -8.53 -7.00
N ALA A 98 8.35 -8.77 -6.56
CA ALA A 98 8.64 -9.79 -5.55
C ALA A 98 7.98 -9.45 -4.22
N LEU A 99 7.99 -8.18 -3.81
CA LEU A 99 7.35 -7.73 -2.58
C LEU A 99 5.83 -7.98 -2.63
N ASP A 100 5.18 -7.56 -3.71
CA ASP A 100 3.73 -7.73 -3.84
C ASP A 100 3.33 -9.20 -3.81
N LYS A 101 4.07 -10.06 -4.51
CA LYS A 101 3.83 -11.51 -4.48
C LYS A 101 4.03 -12.08 -3.08
N HIS A 102 5.09 -11.65 -2.39
CA HIS A 102 5.36 -12.09 -1.02
C HIS A 102 4.24 -11.66 -0.05
N LEU A 103 3.70 -10.47 -0.23
CA LEU A 103 2.60 -9.98 0.59
C LEU A 103 1.28 -10.71 0.32
N GLY A 104 1.16 -11.37 -0.81
CA GLY A 104 -0.02 -12.14 -1.18
C GLY A 104 -0.89 -11.53 -2.28
N PHE A 105 -0.41 -10.46 -2.91
CA PHE A 105 -1.08 -9.90 -4.08
C PHE A 105 -1.01 -10.86 -5.26
N LYS A 106 -2.07 -10.87 -6.06
CA LYS A 106 -2.15 -11.68 -7.29
C LYS A 106 -2.15 -10.78 -8.51
N GLU A 107 -1.38 -11.15 -9.52
CA GLU A 107 -1.42 -10.47 -10.82
C GLU A 107 -2.74 -10.76 -11.50
N VAL A 108 -3.49 -9.72 -11.85
CA VAL A 108 -4.80 -9.84 -12.51
C VAL A 108 -4.81 -9.30 -13.92
N ALA A 109 -3.89 -8.42 -14.27
CA ALA A 109 -3.77 -7.89 -15.62
C ALA A 109 -2.36 -7.38 -15.88
N ARG A 110 -1.97 -7.33 -17.14
CA ARG A 110 -0.71 -6.77 -17.60
C ARG A 110 -1.00 -5.87 -18.79
N LEU A 111 -0.67 -4.59 -18.66
CA LEU A 111 -1.01 -3.55 -19.63
C LEU A 111 0.26 -3.24 -20.42
N ALA A 112 0.36 -3.82 -21.60
CA ALA A 112 1.57 -3.77 -22.42
C ALA A 112 1.90 -2.35 -22.85
N ASP A 113 3.15 -1.92 -22.62
CA ASP A 113 3.70 -0.62 -23.03
C ASP A 113 3.02 0.61 -22.43
N TRP A 114 2.21 0.46 -21.39
CA TRP A 114 1.46 1.57 -20.79
C TRP A 114 2.35 2.59 -20.09
N TRP A 115 3.50 2.18 -19.59
CA TRP A 115 4.44 3.13 -19.00
C TRP A 115 5.36 3.73 -20.06
N GLY A 116 5.68 2.96 -21.07
CA GLY A 116 6.55 3.33 -22.17
C GLY A 116 6.93 2.09 -22.96
N PRO A 117 7.59 2.23 -24.13
CA PRO A 117 7.97 1.08 -24.95
C PRO A 117 8.73 0.03 -24.15
N GLY A 118 8.23 -1.21 -24.16
CA GLY A 118 8.85 -2.34 -23.45
C GLY A 118 8.63 -2.36 -21.95
N ILE A 119 7.92 -1.40 -21.38
CA ILE A 119 7.64 -1.34 -19.94
C ILE A 119 6.13 -1.41 -19.72
N ASP A 120 5.69 -2.53 -19.18
CA ASP A 120 4.28 -2.78 -18.91
C ASP A 120 3.89 -2.27 -17.52
N ILE A 121 2.62 -2.01 -17.32
CA ILE A 121 2.05 -1.85 -15.98
C ILE A 121 1.41 -3.18 -15.59
N ILE A 122 1.82 -3.71 -14.46
CA ILE A 122 1.24 -4.92 -13.88
C ILE A 122 0.23 -4.51 -12.83
N LEU A 123 -1.00 -4.98 -12.97
CA LEU A 123 -2.06 -4.76 -12.01
C LEU A 123 -2.13 -5.95 -11.05
N PHE A 124 -1.88 -5.67 -9.77
CA PHE A 124 -2.04 -6.63 -8.69
C PHE A 124 -3.29 -6.32 -7.88
N GLU A 125 -3.90 -7.35 -7.31
CA GLU A 125 -4.98 -7.16 -6.35
C GLU A 125 -4.83 -8.07 -5.14
N MET A 126 -5.37 -7.64 -4.01
CA MET A 126 -5.58 -8.47 -2.83
C MET A 126 -7.00 -8.27 -2.36
N ARG A 127 -7.75 -9.35 -2.22
CA ARG A 127 -9.07 -9.33 -1.63
C ARG A 127 -8.97 -9.52 -0.13
N ARG A 128 -9.89 -8.92 0.59
CA ARG A 128 -9.89 -8.96 2.06
C ARG A 128 -9.84 -10.38 2.60
N GLU A 129 -10.64 -11.29 2.05
CA GLU A 129 -10.71 -12.68 2.50
C GLU A 129 -9.39 -13.45 2.30
N ASP A 130 -8.51 -12.97 1.43
CA ASP A 130 -7.22 -13.59 1.13
C ASP A 130 -6.05 -12.95 1.90
N CYS A 131 -6.32 -11.90 2.69
CA CYS A 131 -5.27 -11.18 3.40
C CYS A 131 -4.87 -11.91 4.69
N ARG A 132 -3.62 -12.34 4.77
CA ARG A 132 -3.08 -13.01 5.97
C ARG A 132 -2.54 -12.04 7.04
N TRP A 133 -2.52 -10.75 6.77
CA TRP A 133 -1.92 -9.74 7.65
C TRP A 133 -2.92 -9.10 8.61
N ILE A 134 -4.19 -9.39 8.45
CA ILE A 134 -5.27 -8.92 9.33
C ILE A 134 -5.85 -10.10 10.09
N PRO A 135 -6.51 -9.87 11.25
CA PRO A 135 -7.18 -10.95 11.97
C PRO A 135 -8.22 -11.63 11.09
N SER A 136 -8.25 -12.97 11.14
CA SER A 136 -9.22 -13.80 10.40
C SER A 136 -10.60 -13.85 11.04
N VAL A 137 -10.91 -12.91 11.94
CA VAL A 137 -12.21 -12.84 12.59
C VAL A 137 -13.24 -12.39 11.56
N PRO A 138 -14.32 -13.18 11.35
CA PRO A 138 -15.39 -12.74 10.47
C PRO A 138 -15.92 -11.39 10.94
N LEU A 139 -16.19 -10.48 10.02
CA LEU A 139 -16.90 -9.25 10.36
C LEU A 139 -18.20 -9.64 11.00
N ARG A 140 -18.46 -9.11 12.21
CA ARG A 140 -19.78 -9.27 12.81
C ARG A 140 -20.77 -8.73 11.81
N LYS A 141 -21.70 -9.58 11.41
CA LYS A 141 -22.87 -9.08 10.70
C LYS A 141 -23.50 -8.03 11.58
N ALA A 142 -23.72 -6.84 11.04
CA ALA A 142 -24.54 -5.85 11.70
C ALA A 142 -25.88 -6.52 11.96
N GLY A 143 -26.11 -6.86 13.19
CA GLY A 143 -27.32 -7.55 13.61
C GLY A 143 -28.25 -6.60 14.26
#